data_2e83d5bae4a1f399c8218aa9b4961c41
#
_entry.id   2e83d5bae4a1f399c8218aa9b4961c41
#
_cell.length_a   1.000
_cell.length_b   1.000
_cell.length_c   1.000
_cell.angle_alpha   90.00
_cell.angle_beta   90.00
_cell.angle_gamma   90.00
#
_symmetry.space_group_name_H-M   'P 1'
#
loop_
_entity.id
_entity.type
_entity.pdbx_description
1 polymer ?
#
loop_
_entity_poly.entity_id
_entity_poly.type
_entity_poly.pdbx_seq_one_letter_code
_entity_poly.pdbx_strand_id
1 'polypeptide(L)'
;MTHVTPVTTSAIRSASLARRERQKAETRQAILDAARELFVAEGVEATTMRGIAARIGYTPTAIYHHFRDKDALIVELCMADFRALGQAMYKIGRIEDPVTRLMRMGQAYADFALDNPSQYRFMFMTVFAQPLLDADGHVIKMPDEDAYAFLLSTVEEGIARGVFRPELADGPELAQMFWGSIHGIVSLWFTHCADPHIILRDPRETIRTLCDTLIRGALRAPA
;
A
#
# COMPACT_ATOMS: atom_id res chain seq x y z
N MET A 1 10.69 -15.80 55.17
CA MET A 1 9.26 -15.47 54.98
C MET A 1 9.16 -14.57 53.76
N THR A 2 8.82 -15.16 52.61
CA THR A 2 8.69 -14.46 51.32
C THR A 2 7.26 -13.89 51.22
N HIS A 3 7.11 -12.58 51.27
CA HIS A 3 5.85 -11.89 51.03
C HIS A 3 5.45 -12.02 49.56
N VAL A 4 4.50 -12.88 49.26
CA VAL A 4 3.82 -12.91 47.97
C VAL A 4 2.71 -11.88 48.00
N THR A 5 2.91 -10.78 47.25
CA THR A 5 1.91 -9.71 47.12
C THR A 5 0.72 -10.26 46.33
N PRO A 6 -0.55 -10.16 46.83
CA PRO A 6 -1.71 -10.66 46.10
C PRO A 6 -1.95 -9.85 44.83
N VAL A 7 -1.89 -10.49 43.68
CA VAL A 7 -2.29 -9.88 42.39
C VAL A 7 -3.81 -9.62 42.49
N THR A 8 -4.20 -8.34 42.44
CA THR A 8 -5.59 -7.94 42.57
C THR A 8 -6.43 -8.48 41.41
N THR A 9 -7.65 -8.93 41.69
CA THR A 9 -8.64 -9.43 40.71
C THR A 9 -8.83 -8.48 39.51
N SER A 10 -8.66 -7.19 39.72
CA SER A 10 -8.67 -6.15 38.68
C SER A 10 -7.52 -6.32 37.66
N ALA A 11 -6.31 -6.59 38.11
CA ALA A 11 -5.14 -6.79 37.23
C ALA A 11 -5.29 -8.07 36.41
N ILE A 12 -5.84 -9.14 36.96
CA ILE A 12 -6.13 -10.38 36.23
C ILE A 12 -7.20 -10.17 35.15
N ARG A 13 -8.26 -9.43 35.43
CA ARG A 13 -9.30 -9.07 34.45
C ARG A 13 -8.75 -8.21 33.33
N SER A 14 -7.96 -7.19 33.66
CA SER A 14 -7.30 -6.32 32.66
C SER A 14 -6.36 -7.11 31.74
N ALA A 15 -5.53 -7.99 32.30
CA ALA A 15 -4.64 -8.86 31.52
C ALA A 15 -5.42 -9.85 30.61
N SER A 16 -6.54 -10.40 31.11
CA SER A 16 -7.41 -11.27 30.32
C SER A 16 -8.08 -10.54 29.15
N LEU A 17 -8.57 -9.32 29.37
CA LEU A 17 -9.14 -8.47 28.32
C LEU A 17 -8.07 -8.11 27.27
N ALA A 18 -6.91 -7.65 27.68
CA ALA A 18 -5.80 -7.32 26.78
C ALA A 18 -5.37 -8.53 25.93
N ARG A 19 -5.35 -9.73 26.52
CA ARG A 19 -5.05 -10.97 25.79
C ARG A 19 -6.12 -11.30 24.76
N ARG A 20 -7.41 -11.13 25.09
CA ARG A 20 -8.52 -11.37 24.14
C ARG A 20 -8.49 -10.39 22.99
N GLU A 21 -8.24 -9.11 23.23
CA GLU A 21 -8.13 -8.11 22.17
C GLU A 21 -6.94 -8.38 21.26
N ARG A 22 -5.80 -8.78 21.82
CA ARG A 22 -4.63 -9.19 21.03
C ARG A 22 -4.95 -10.38 20.16
N GLN A 23 -5.55 -11.44 20.70
CA GLN A 23 -5.94 -12.63 19.96
C GLN A 23 -6.93 -12.29 18.83
N LYS A 24 -7.88 -11.38 19.09
CA LYS A 24 -8.83 -10.90 18.09
C LYS A 24 -8.12 -10.14 16.96
N ALA A 25 -7.16 -9.29 17.29
CA ALA A 25 -6.36 -8.55 16.30
C ALA A 25 -5.48 -9.49 15.48
N GLU A 26 -4.82 -10.46 16.10
CA GLU A 26 -4.01 -11.48 15.42
C GLU A 26 -4.84 -12.31 14.45
N THR A 27 -6.03 -12.77 14.89
CA THR A 27 -6.95 -13.52 14.02
C THR A 27 -7.43 -12.66 12.85
N ARG A 28 -7.78 -11.39 13.12
CA ARG A 28 -8.20 -10.45 12.07
C ARG A 28 -7.10 -10.25 11.02
N GLN A 29 -5.86 -10.09 11.46
CA GLN A 29 -4.72 -9.95 10.55
C GLN A 29 -4.51 -11.23 9.72
N ALA A 30 -4.56 -12.40 10.34
CA ALA A 30 -4.45 -13.67 9.63
C ALA A 30 -5.53 -13.85 8.54
N ILE A 31 -6.76 -13.39 8.81
CA ILE A 31 -7.85 -13.38 7.81
C ILE A 31 -7.49 -12.46 6.63
N LEU A 32 -7.02 -11.25 6.90
CA LEU A 32 -6.63 -10.27 5.87
C LEU A 32 -5.49 -10.81 4.99
N ASP A 33 -4.47 -11.40 5.60
CA ASP A 33 -3.32 -11.94 4.88
C ASP A 33 -3.71 -13.12 3.97
N ALA A 34 -4.50 -14.07 4.50
CA ALA A 34 -5.01 -15.19 3.71
C ALA A 34 -5.94 -14.75 2.58
N ALA A 35 -6.77 -13.74 2.82
CA ALA A 35 -7.64 -13.17 1.80
C ALA A 35 -6.82 -12.52 0.68
N ARG A 36 -5.81 -11.72 1.02
CA ARG A 36 -4.91 -11.10 0.03
C ARG A 36 -4.23 -12.15 -0.83
N GLU A 37 -3.68 -13.20 -0.22
CA GLU A 37 -3.04 -14.29 -0.95
C GLU A 37 -4.00 -14.95 -1.95
N LEU A 38 -5.23 -15.27 -1.52
CA LEU A 38 -6.23 -15.90 -2.37
C LEU A 38 -6.73 -14.96 -3.47
N PHE A 39 -6.97 -13.67 -3.17
CA PHE A 39 -7.37 -12.69 -4.17
C PHE A 39 -6.32 -12.51 -5.26
N VAL A 40 -5.05 -12.52 -4.90
CA VAL A 40 -3.94 -12.43 -5.87
C VAL A 40 -3.78 -13.71 -6.68
N ALA A 41 -3.98 -14.88 -6.07
CA ALA A 41 -3.75 -16.18 -6.71
C ALA A 41 -4.93 -16.64 -7.58
N GLU A 42 -6.15 -16.45 -7.10
CA GLU A 42 -7.37 -17.02 -7.68
C GLU A 42 -8.31 -15.95 -8.25
N GLY A 43 -8.08 -14.69 -7.93
CA GLY A 43 -8.96 -13.57 -8.23
C GLY A 43 -10.05 -13.35 -7.16
N VAL A 44 -10.60 -12.14 -7.14
CA VAL A 44 -11.61 -11.73 -6.15
C VAL A 44 -12.90 -12.54 -6.31
N GLU A 45 -13.35 -12.76 -7.55
CA GLU A 45 -14.62 -13.45 -7.82
C GLU A 45 -14.59 -14.92 -7.37
N ALA A 46 -13.50 -15.63 -7.62
CA ALA A 46 -13.36 -17.05 -7.27
C ALA A 46 -13.16 -17.25 -5.75
N THR A 47 -12.60 -16.29 -5.05
CA THR A 47 -12.33 -16.38 -3.62
C THR A 47 -13.60 -16.26 -2.79
N THR A 48 -13.79 -17.17 -1.83
CA THR A 48 -14.96 -17.20 -0.93
C THR A 48 -14.55 -17.07 0.54
N MET A 49 -15.45 -16.56 1.39
CA MET A 49 -15.24 -16.49 2.85
C MET A 49 -14.93 -17.88 3.45
N ARG A 50 -15.53 -18.94 2.87
CA ARG A 50 -15.26 -20.34 3.26
C ARG A 50 -13.83 -20.76 2.88
N GLY A 51 -13.37 -20.38 1.67
CA GLY A 51 -12.00 -20.66 1.22
C GLY A 51 -10.96 -19.95 2.12
N ILE A 52 -11.21 -18.70 2.48
CA ILE A 52 -10.36 -17.94 3.40
C ILE A 52 -10.31 -18.64 4.77
N ALA A 53 -11.46 -19.05 5.31
CA ALA A 53 -11.52 -19.77 6.59
C ALA A 53 -10.70 -21.07 6.56
N ALA A 54 -10.87 -21.87 5.51
CA ALA A 54 -10.15 -23.12 5.33
C ALA A 54 -8.62 -22.91 5.26
N ARG A 55 -8.18 -21.83 4.57
CA ARG A 55 -6.76 -21.48 4.41
C ARG A 55 -6.04 -21.28 5.75
N ILE A 56 -6.74 -20.72 6.76
CA ILE A 56 -6.17 -20.43 8.08
C ILE A 56 -6.62 -21.41 9.17
N GLY A 57 -7.32 -22.50 8.79
CA GLY A 57 -7.77 -23.52 9.74
C GLY A 57 -8.89 -23.08 10.68
N TYR A 58 -9.72 -22.12 10.25
CA TYR A 58 -10.86 -21.60 11.00
C TYR A 58 -12.19 -22.06 10.39
N THR A 59 -13.28 -21.95 11.17
CA THR A 59 -14.63 -22.17 10.65
C THR A 59 -15.12 -20.90 9.93
N PRO A 60 -15.99 -21.02 8.91
CA PRO A 60 -16.60 -19.85 8.28
C PRO A 60 -17.29 -18.91 9.28
N THR A 61 -17.97 -19.46 10.29
CA THR A 61 -18.61 -18.68 11.35
C THR A 61 -17.61 -17.80 12.10
N ALA A 62 -16.40 -18.29 12.34
CA ALA A 62 -15.37 -17.50 13.02
C ALA A 62 -14.94 -16.27 12.19
N ILE A 63 -14.89 -16.40 10.84
CA ILE A 63 -14.57 -15.27 9.97
C ILE A 63 -15.68 -14.21 10.00
N TYR A 64 -16.96 -14.64 9.98
CA TYR A 64 -18.09 -13.70 10.04
C TYR A 64 -18.20 -12.91 11.35
N HIS A 65 -17.52 -13.35 12.42
CA HIS A 65 -17.34 -12.53 13.63
C HIS A 65 -16.37 -11.35 13.45
N HIS A 66 -15.52 -11.39 12.44
CA HIS A 66 -14.53 -10.34 12.13
C HIS A 66 -14.96 -9.46 10.96
N PHE A 67 -15.58 -10.04 9.94
CA PHE A 67 -15.99 -9.36 8.70
C PHE A 67 -17.40 -9.79 8.32
N ARG A 68 -18.28 -8.81 8.13
CA ARG A 68 -19.70 -9.05 7.79
C ARG A 68 -19.84 -9.86 6.49
N ASP A 69 -19.06 -9.52 5.49
CA ASP A 69 -19.07 -10.11 4.15
C ASP A 69 -17.71 -9.95 3.46
N LYS A 70 -17.59 -10.45 2.23
CA LYS A 70 -16.38 -10.37 1.41
C LYS A 70 -16.03 -8.90 1.07
N ASP A 71 -17.03 -8.07 0.79
CA ASP A 71 -16.82 -6.68 0.40
C ASP A 71 -16.24 -5.87 1.56
N ALA A 72 -16.75 -6.03 2.78
CA ALA A 72 -16.21 -5.40 3.98
C ALA A 72 -14.74 -5.82 4.22
N LEU A 73 -14.39 -7.07 3.92
CA LEU A 73 -13.03 -7.56 4.03
C LEU A 73 -12.12 -6.94 2.94
N ILE A 74 -12.58 -6.87 1.70
CA ILE A 74 -11.86 -6.23 0.58
C ILE A 74 -11.59 -4.76 0.90
N VAL A 75 -12.61 -4.03 1.34
CA VAL A 75 -12.51 -2.62 1.72
C VAL A 75 -11.41 -2.41 2.76
N GLU A 76 -11.45 -3.18 3.84
CA GLU A 76 -10.47 -3.04 4.91
C GLU A 76 -9.05 -3.39 4.44
N LEU A 77 -8.93 -4.41 3.60
CA LEU A 77 -7.66 -4.81 3.03
C LEU A 77 -7.07 -3.70 2.15
N CYS A 78 -7.87 -3.13 1.24
CA CYS A 78 -7.47 -2.00 0.42
C CYS A 78 -7.02 -0.81 1.28
N MET A 79 -7.84 -0.43 2.26
CA MET A 79 -7.52 0.70 3.15
C MET A 79 -6.24 0.48 3.96
N ALA A 80 -5.99 -0.75 4.41
CA ALA A 80 -4.78 -1.08 5.15
C ALA A 80 -3.54 -1.00 4.25
N ASP A 81 -3.61 -1.55 3.04
CA ASP A 81 -2.49 -1.59 2.10
C ASP A 81 -2.14 -0.19 1.56
N PHE A 82 -3.14 0.62 1.18
CA PHE A 82 -2.90 2.01 0.77
C PHE A 82 -2.36 2.88 1.92
N ARG A 83 -2.84 2.66 3.15
CA ARG A 83 -2.28 3.35 4.33
C ARG A 83 -0.81 2.96 4.56
N ALA A 84 -0.45 1.70 4.38
CA ALA A 84 0.94 1.25 4.52
C ALA A 84 1.84 1.92 3.47
N LEU A 85 1.39 2.03 2.22
CA LEU A 85 2.09 2.79 1.18
C LEU A 85 2.21 4.28 1.55
N GLY A 86 1.12 4.91 1.98
CA GLY A 86 1.11 6.30 2.42
C GLY A 86 2.11 6.57 3.55
N GLN A 87 2.15 5.69 4.56
CA GLN A 87 3.12 5.79 5.66
C GLN A 87 4.58 5.64 5.22
N ALA A 88 4.85 4.79 4.23
CA ALA A 88 6.19 4.68 3.65
C ALA A 88 6.60 5.99 2.98
N MET A 89 5.67 6.68 2.31
CA MET A 89 5.90 7.98 1.68
C MET A 89 5.99 9.13 2.70
N TYR A 90 5.16 9.13 3.74
CA TYR A 90 5.07 10.23 4.71
C TYR A 90 6.37 10.50 5.47
N LYS A 91 7.18 9.46 5.69
CA LYS A 91 8.51 9.60 6.30
C LYS A 91 9.45 10.51 5.50
N ILE A 92 9.17 10.68 4.19
CA ILE A 92 9.96 11.46 3.25
C ILE A 92 9.54 12.94 3.26
N GLY A 93 8.36 13.26 3.80
CA GLY A 93 7.77 14.61 3.81
C GLY A 93 8.60 15.68 4.52
N ARG A 94 9.58 15.29 5.33
CA ARG A 94 10.51 16.22 6.00
C ARG A 94 11.61 16.78 5.09
N ILE A 95 11.73 16.26 3.86
CA ILE A 95 12.70 16.75 2.89
C ILE A 95 12.14 18.04 2.28
N GLU A 96 12.82 19.17 2.50
CA GLU A 96 12.36 20.49 2.05
C GLU A 96 12.47 20.69 0.53
N ASP A 97 13.52 20.11 -0.09
CA ASP A 97 13.73 20.22 -1.54
C ASP A 97 12.79 19.26 -2.28
N PRO A 98 11.85 19.79 -3.12
CA PRO A 98 10.87 18.96 -3.83
C PRO A 98 11.53 17.99 -4.83
N VAL A 99 12.67 18.33 -5.40
CA VAL A 99 13.40 17.45 -6.34
C VAL A 99 13.95 16.23 -5.61
N THR A 100 14.65 16.45 -4.50
CA THR A 100 15.17 15.37 -3.66
C THR A 100 14.04 14.53 -3.08
N ARG A 101 12.92 15.18 -2.72
CA ARG A 101 11.73 14.50 -2.20
C ARG A 101 11.14 13.57 -3.25
N LEU A 102 10.96 14.01 -4.51
CA LEU A 102 10.48 13.17 -5.62
C LEU A 102 11.39 11.96 -5.88
N MET A 103 12.70 12.15 -5.86
CA MET A 103 13.65 11.04 -6.01
C MET A 103 13.47 9.99 -4.90
N ARG A 104 13.32 10.44 -3.65
CA ARG A 104 13.13 9.56 -2.50
C ARG A 104 11.78 8.86 -2.52
N MET A 105 10.74 9.55 -2.98
CA MET A 105 9.41 8.95 -3.17
C MET A 105 9.43 7.82 -4.19
N GLY A 106 10.10 8.01 -5.32
CA GLY A 106 10.26 6.97 -6.33
C GLY A 106 10.96 5.71 -5.78
N GLN A 107 12.03 5.90 -5.02
CA GLN A 107 12.75 4.80 -4.36
C GLN A 107 11.87 4.10 -3.31
N ALA A 108 11.17 4.85 -2.46
CA ALA A 108 10.30 4.29 -1.43
C ALA A 108 9.11 3.54 -2.02
N TYR A 109 8.57 4.01 -3.15
CA TYR A 109 7.52 3.28 -3.88
C TYR A 109 8.04 1.93 -4.39
N ALA A 110 9.23 1.92 -4.98
CA ALA A 110 9.86 0.69 -5.46
C ALA A 110 10.14 -0.28 -4.32
N ASP A 111 10.72 0.21 -3.22
CA ASP A 111 11.02 -0.60 -2.04
C ASP A 111 9.74 -1.19 -1.44
N PHE A 112 8.68 -0.38 -1.26
CA PHE A 112 7.39 -0.86 -0.79
C PHE A 112 6.86 -1.99 -1.69
N ALA A 113 6.83 -1.78 -3.01
CA ALA A 113 6.30 -2.74 -3.96
C ALA A 113 7.08 -4.06 -3.96
N LEU A 114 8.41 -3.98 -3.96
CA LEU A 114 9.29 -5.15 -4.03
C LEU A 114 9.38 -5.91 -2.71
N ASP A 115 9.28 -5.22 -1.59
CA ASP A 115 9.28 -5.83 -0.26
C ASP A 115 7.90 -6.37 0.14
N ASN A 116 6.82 -5.89 -0.52
CA ASN A 116 5.43 -6.27 -0.25
C ASN A 116 4.69 -6.71 -1.53
N PRO A 117 5.15 -7.74 -2.24
CA PRO A 117 4.64 -8.11 -3.57
C PRO A 117 3.16 -8.48 -3.59
N SER A 118 2.65 -9.14 -2.55
CA SER A 118 1.23 -9.50 -2.45
C SER A 118 0.35 -8.27 -2.25
N GLN A 119 0.78 -7.30 -1.43
CA GLN A 119 0.06 -6.04 -1.26
C GLN A 119 0.02 -5.26 -2.56
N TYR A 120 1.19 -5.08 -3.23
CA TYR A 120 1.27 -4.38 -4.49
C TYR A 120 0.37 -5.00 -5.57
N ARG A 121 0.41 -6.33 -5.73
CA ARG A 121 -0.43 -7.05 -6.69
C ARG A 121 -1.91 -6.88 -6.37
N PHE A 122 -2.28 -6.95 -5.10
CA PHE A 122 -3.66 -6.74 -4.69
C PHE A 122 -4.14 -5.31 -4.99
N MET A 123 -3.35 -4.30 -4.64
CA MET A 123 -3.68 -2.89 -4.83
C MET A 123 -3.81 -2.48 -6.31
N PHE A 124 -2.91 -2.97 -7.17
CA PHE A 124 -2.72 -2.43 -8.51
C PHE A 124 -2.93 -3.42 -9.65
N MET A 125 -2.89 -4.72 -9.39
CA MET A 125 -3.03 -5.76 -10.42
C MET A 125 -4.30 -6.59 -10.26
N THR A 126 -5.05 -6.40 -9.18
CA THR A 126 -6.33 -7.08 -8.97
C THR A 126 -7.45 -6.28 -9.63
N VAL A 127 -8.24 -6.95 -10.47
CA VAL A 127 -9.40 -6.33 -11.12
C VAL A 127 -10.60 -6.42 -10.17
N PHE A 128 -11.18 -5.28 -9.86
CA PHE A 128 -12.46 -5.19 -9.13
C PHE A 128 -13.57 -4.92 -10.14
N ALA A 129 -14.59 -5.76 -10.14
CA ALA A 129 -15.71 -5.67 -11.09
C ALA A 129 -16.53 -4.38 -10.91
N GLN A 130 -16.52 -3.81 -9.70
CA GLN A 130 -17.23 -2.58 -9.35
C GLN A 130 -16.41 -1.69 -8.42
N PRO A 131 -16.69 -0.39 -8.34
CA PRO A 131 -16.11 0.49 -7.35
C PRO A 131 -16.34 -0.05 -5.94
N LEU A 132 -15.34 0.02 -5.09
CA LEU A 132 -15.49 -0.35 -3.68
C LEU A 132 -16.35 0.70 -2.97
N LEU A 133 -17.42 0.24 -2.34
CA LEU A 133 -18.36 1.07 -1.61
C LEU A 133 -18.25 0.81 -0.11
N ASP A 134 -18.46 1.85 0.69
CA ASP A 134 -18.61 1.73 2.14
C ASP A 134 -19.99 1.12 2.52
N ALA A 135 -20.22 0.99 3.82
CA ALA A 135 -21.46 0.42 4.33
C ALA A 135 -22.71 1.24 3.96
N ASP A 136 -22.54 2.51 3.62
CA ASP A 136 -23.60 3.46 3.26
C ASP A 136 -23.75 3.60 1.73
N GLY A 137 -22.98 2.84 0.94
CA GLY A 137 -23.03 2.82 -0.52
C GLY A 137 -22.24 3.96 -1.19
N HIS A 138 -21.40 4.68 -0.47
CA HIS A 138 -20.53 5.71 -1.05
C HIS A 138 -19.23 5.08 -1.56
N VAL A 139 -18.68 5.64 -2.63
CA VAL A 139 -17.33 5.26 -3.08
C VAL A 139 -16.33 5.55 -1.97
N ILE A 140 -15.55 4.53 -1.62
CA ILE A 140 -14.57 4.66 -0.54
C ILE A 140 -13.55 5.71 -0.91
N LYS A 141 -13.43 6.71 -0.04
CA LYS A 141 -12.36 7.70 -0.15
C LYS A 141 -11.05 7.08 0.33
N MET A 142 -10.00 7.33 -0.42
CA MET A 142 -8.65 6.98 0.01
C MET A 142 -8.31 7.65 1.33
N PRO A 143 -7.41 7.08 2.15
CA PRO A 143 -6.98 7.68 3.41
C PRO A 143 -6.46 9.11 3.21
N ASP A 144 -6.59 9.98 4.21
CA ASP A 144 -6.01 11.33 4.18
C ASP A 144 -4.48 11.34 3.97
N GLU A 145 -3.81 10.23 4.30
CA GLU A 145 -2.39 9.95 4.01
C GLU A 145 -2.22 9.26 2.64
N ASP A 146 -2.88 9.76 1.59
CA ASP A 146 -2.80 9.20 0.25
C ASP A 146 -1.44 9.50 -0.38
N ALA A 147 -0.75 8.44 -0.81
CA ALA A 147 0.54 8.53 -1.48
C ALA A 147 0.49 9.36 -2.78
N TYR A 148 -0.63 9.31 -3.51
CA TYR A 148 -0.80 10.11 -4.73
C TYR A 148 -1.01 11.59 -4.40
N ALA A 149 -1.82 11.91 -3.41
CA ALA A 149 -2.00 13.30 -2.96
C ALA A 149 -0.68 13.91 -2.49
N PHE A 150 0.17 13.12 -1.82
CA PHE A 150 1.50 13.55 -1.41
C PHE A 150 2.44 13.76 -2.61
N LEU A 151 2.40 12.90 -3.62
CA LEU A 151 3.13 13.09 -4.86
C LEU A 151 2.69 14.35 -5.57
N LEU A 152 1.38 14.54 -5.75
CA LEU A 152 0.82 15.70 -6.42
C LEU A 152 1.22 17.00 -5.71
N SER A 153 1.07 17.09 -4.39
CA SER A 153 1.47 18.27 -3.62
C SER A 153 2.97 18.59 -3.75
N THR A 154 3.82 17.55 -3.84
CA THR A 154 5.27 17.72 -4.04
C THR A 154 5.59 18.28 -5.43
N VAL A 155 4.89 17.81 -6.45
CA VAL A 155 5.01 18.29 -7.82
C VAL A 155 4.53 19.74 -7.93
N GLU A 156 3.36 20.04 -7.38
CA GLU A 156 2.79 21.42 -7.37
C GLU A 156 3.69 22.42 -6.65
N GLU A 157 4.30 22.01 -5.55
CA GLU A 157 5.31 22.81 -4.86
C GLU A 157 6.52 23.09 -5.76
N GLY A 158 7.02 22.07 -6.49
CA GLY A 158 8.12 22.24 -7.44
C GLY A 158 7.76 23.19 -8.60
N ILE A 159 6.54 23.10 -9.12
CA ILE A 159 6.02 24.03 -10.14
C ILE A 159 5.97 25.45 -9.58
N ALA A 160 5.39 25.64 -8.41
CA ALA A 160 5.26 26.96 -7.78
C ALA A 160 6.63 27.62 -7.48
N ARG A 161 7.65 26.81 -7.19
CA ARG A 161 9.04 27.27 -7.00
C ARG A 161 9.79 27.50 -8.32
N GLY A 162 9.17 27.22 -9.47
CA GLY A 162 9.80 27.37 -10.80
C GLY A 162 10.94 26.38 -11.06
N VAL A 163 10.92 25.23 -10.40
CA VAL A 163 11.95 24.19 -10.49
C VAL A 163 11.86 23.46 -11.83
N PHE A 164 10.65 23.25 -12.34
CA PHE A 164 10.40 22.53 -13.57
C PHE A 164 10.33 23.45 -14.79
N ARG A 165 10.48 22.88 -15.96
CA ARG A 165 10.31 23.58 -17.24
C ARG A 165 8.89 24.15 -17.35
N PRO A 166 8.72 25.35 -17.92
CA PRO A 166 7.41 26.03 -17.99
C PRO A 166 6.32 25.20 -18.70
N GLU A 167 6.69 24.35 -19.65
CA GLU A 167 5.77 23.48 -20.37
C GLU A 167 5.24 22.32 -19.53
N LEU A 168 5.82 22.06 -18.37
CA LEU A 168 5.38 21.04 -17.39
C LEU A 168 4.63 21.69 -16.22
N ALA A 169 3.72 22.61 -16.53
CA ALA A 169 2.96 23.37 -15.52
C ALA A 169 1.67 22.67 -15.04
N ASP A 170 1.27 21.56 -15.67
CA ASP A 170 0.13 20.76 -15.21
C ASP A 170 0.59 19.75 -14.14
N GLY A 171 0.25 20.04 -12.87
CA GLY A 171 0.64 19.22 -11.73
C GLY A 171 0.16 17.78 -11.81
N PRO A 172 -1.14 17.53 -12.06
CA PRO A 172 -1.68 16.19 -12.29
C PRO A 172 -0.97 15.40 -13.41
N GLU A 173 -0.71 16.02 -14.55
CA GLU A 173 -0.01 15.38 -15.67
C GLU A 173 1.41 14.97 -15.26
N LEU A 174 2.17 15.89 -14.69
CA LEU A 174 3.53 15.64 -14.25
C LEU A 174 3.60 14.57 -13.14
N ALA A 175 2.67 14.58 -12.18
CA ALA A 175 2.57 13.56 -11.15
C ALA A 175 2.27 12.18 -11.74
N GLN A 176 1.38 12.09 -12.73
CA GLN A 176 1.07 10.85 -13.44
C GLN A 176 2.26 10.34 -14.25
N MET A 177 3.04 11.22 -14.87
CA MET A 177 4.27 10.84 -15.58
C MET A 177 5.28 10.19 -14.63
N PHE A 178 5.53 10.78 -13.46
CA PHE A 178 6.43 10.20 -12.46
C PHE A 178 5.91 8.86 -11.96
N TRP A 179 4.66 8.82 -11.52
CA TRP A 179 4.07 7.60 -10.99
C TRP A 179 3.99 6.49 -12.04
N GLY A 180 3.43 6.77 -13.21
CA GLY A 180 3.26 5.78 -14.28
C GLY A 180 4.57 5.18 -14.75
N SER A 181 5.64 5.97 -14.80
CA SER A 181 6.96 5.48 -15.21
C SER A 181 7.54 4.48 -14.19
N ILE A 182 7.48 4.79 -12.91
CA ILE A 182 7.98 3.91 -11.84
C ILE A 182 7.09 2.67 -11.72
N HIS A 183 5.77 2.88 -11.71
CA HIS A 183 4.80 1.81 -11.69
C HIS A 183 4.98 0.84 -12.86
N GLY A 184 5.28 1.35 -14.05
CA GLY A 184 5.57 0.53 -15.23
C GLY A 184 6.76 -0.41 -15.03
N ILE A 185 7.88 0.06 -14.47
CA ILE A 185 9.05 -0.79 -14.18
C ILE A 185 8.70 -1.88 -13.16
N VAL A 186 8.01 -1.51 -12.07
CA VAL A 186 7.59 -2.49 -11.05
C VAL A 186 6.63 -3.52 -11.63
N SER A 187 5.65 -3.08 -12.44
CA SER A 187 4.69 -3.96 -13.09
C SER A 187 5.36 -4.93 -14.06
N LEU A 188 6.29 -4.46 -14.88
CA LEU A 188 7.10 -5.30 -15.78
C LEU A 188 7.89 -6.35 -14.98
N TRP A 189 8.49 -5.97 -13.86
CA TRP A 189 9.18 -6.91 -13.00
C TRP A 189 8.26 -8.02 -12.52
N PHE A 190 7.09 -7.71 -11.98
CA PHE A 190 6.16 -8.71 -11.45
C PHE A 190 5.51 -9.59 -12.50
N THR A 191 5.42 -9.13 -13.75
CA THR A 191 4.77 -9.87 -14.84
C THR A 191 5.75 -10.64 -15.70
N HIS A 192 7.02 -10.22 -15.81
CA HIS A 192 7.97 -10.74 -16.79
C HIS A 192 9.32 -11.16 -16.21
N CYS A 193 9.51 -11.16 -14.88
CA CYS A 193 10.81 -11.54 -14.27
C CYS A 193 11.24 -12.99 -14.58
N ALA A 194 10.31 -13.86 -14.95
CA ALA A 194 10.57 -15.25 -15.34
C ALA A 194 10.55 -15.47 -16.86
N ASP A 195 10.34 -14.42 -17.68
CA ASP A 195 10.29 -14.54 -19.12
C ASP A 195 11.71 -14.64 -19.69
N PRO A 196 12.08 -15.77 -20.37
CA PRO A 196 13.42 -15.96 -20.89
C PRO A 196 13.76 -15.05 -22.08
N HIS A 197 12.78 -14.39 -22.68
CA HIS A 197 12.95 -13.48 -23.82
C HIS A 197 13.19 -12.04 -23.39
N ILE A 198 12.97 -11.70 -22.13
CA ILE A 198 13.10 -10.34 -21.62
C ILE A 198 14.20 -10.29 -20.55
N ILE A 199 15.29 -9.57 -20.85
CA ILE A 199 16.39 -9.38 -19.90
C ILE A 199 16.05 -8.18 -19.02
N LEU A 200 15.36 -8.42 -17.90
CA LEU A 200 15.13 -7.40 -16.90
C LEU A 200 16.37 -7.21 -16.02
N ARG A 201 16.65 -5.96 -15.69
CA ARG A 201 17.70 -5.55 -14.73
C ARG A 201 17.09 -5.41 -13.35
N ASP A 202 17.93 -5.27 -12.33
CA ASP A 202 17.46 -5.02 -10.96
C ASP A 202 16.48 -3.82 -10.94
N PRO A 203 15.26 -3.99 -10.48
CA PRO A 203 14.24 -2.95 -10.58
C PRO A 203 14.55 -1.74 -9.69
N ARG A 204 15.25 -1.90 -8.55
CA ARG A 204 15.64 -0.79 -7.69
C ARG A 204 16.67 0.10 -8.36
N GLU A 205 17.66 -0.49 -9.02
CA GLU A 205 18.68 0.25 -9.78
C GLU A 205 18.07 0.93 -11.00
N THR A 206 17.21 0.21 -11.73
CA THR A 206 16.50 0.75 -12.90
C THR A 206 15.65 1.95 -12.53
N ILE A 207 14.90 1.87 -11.42
CA ILE A 207 14.06 2.99 -10.93
C ILE A 207 14.91 4.16 -10.47
N ARG A 208 16.06 3.93 -9.84
CA ARG A 208 16.98 5.02 -9.48
C ARG A 208 17.44 5.78 -10.73
N THR A 209 17.84 5.06 -11.76
CA THR A 209 18.25 5.64 -13.04
C THR A 209 17.08 6.34 -13.73
N LEU A 210 15.90 5.73 -13.72
CA LEU A 210 14.68 6.31 -14.28
C LEU A 210 14.33 7.64 -13.58
N CYS A 211 14.31 7.67 -12.25
CA CYS A 211 14.02 8.88 -11.49
C CYS A 211 15.02 10.01 -11.80
N ASP A 212 16.31 9.71 -11.83
CA ASP A 212 17.34 10.70 -12.20
C ASP A 212 17.11 11.23 -13.63
N THR A 213 16.80 10.34 -14.57
CA THR A 213 16.57 10.71 -15.98
C THR A 213 15.31 11.58 -16.14
N LEU A 214 14.21 11.18 -15.51
CA LEU A 214 12.94 11.93 -15.57
C LEU A 214 13.07 13.29 -14.93
N ILE A 215 13.68 13.35 -13.74
CA ILE A 215 13.86 14.61 -13.01
C ILE A 215 14.75 15.55 -13.81
N ARG A 216 15.91 15.11 -14.29
CA ARG A 216 16.79 15.92 -15.15
C ARG A 216 16.08 16.42 -16.41
N GLY A 217 15.25 15.55 -17.02
CA GLY A 217 14.42 15.92 -18.16
C GLY A 217 13.33 16.92 -17.85
N ALA A 218 12.85 16.97 -16.61
CA ALA A 218 11.80 17.87 -16.16
C ALA A 218 12.34 19.19 -15.60
N LEU A 219 13.61 19.25 -15.14
CA LEU A 219 14.17 20.46 -14.54
C LEU A 219 14.31 21.58 -15.56
N ARG A 220 14.09 22.80 -15.08
CA ARG A 220 14.41 24.01 -15.84
C ARG A 220 15.92 24.10 -16.08
N ALA A 221 16.31 24.41 -17.30
CA ALA A 221 17.71 24.64 -17.59
C ALA A 221 18.25 25.83 -16.75
N PRO A 222 19.48 25.73 -16.23
CA PRO A 222 20.10 26.89 -15.60
C PRO A 222 20.18 28.04 -16.62
N ALA A 223 19.87 29.24 -16.16
CA ALA A 223 19.91 30.47 -16.95
C ALA A 223 21.36 30.81 -17.36
#